data_2761a8baa04c4f1c70fb4783f0b55fd5
#
_entry.id   2761a8baa04c4f1c70fb4783f0b55fd5
#
_cell.length_a   1.000
_cell.length_b   1.000
_cell.length_c   1.000
_cell.angle_alpha   90.00
_cell.angle_beta   90.00
_cell.angle_gamma   90.00
#
_symmetry.space_group_name_H-M   'P 1'
#
loop_
_entity.id
_entity.type
_entity.pdbx_description
1 polymer ?
#
loop_
_entity_poly.entity_id
_entity_poly.type
_entity_poly.pdbx_seq_one_letter_code
_entity_poly.pdbx_strand_id
1 'polypeptide(L)'
;MFPLASHAVIPTVVDMAARKASPVDLISQAIAAFPHRPSWDEYFMAMAKLIASRSNCERLNVGCVIVTSGERRNRLVAAGYNGYLPGTPHASRLRDGHEQATVHAEQNAIADAARRGSSVEGCVAFVTHFPCINCAKILAAAGIAEIRYHENYHNDPLVAPILKDAGVKVTQL
;
A
#
# COMPACT_ATOMS: atom_id res chain seq x y z
N MET A 1 45.77 -13.29 -26.56
CA MET A 1 45.88 -13.78 -25.17
C MET A 1 44.67 -13.21 -24.44
N PHE A 2 43.59 -14.00 -24.34
CA PHE A 2 42.33 -13.57 -23.67
C PHE A 2 42.43 -13.93 -22.19
N PRO A 3 42.04 -13.03 -21.27
CA PRO A 3 42.02 -13.37 -19.85
C PRO A 3 40.89 -14.37 -19.55
N LEU A 4 41.21 -15.39 -18.77
CA LEU A 4 40.32 -16.41 -18.26
C LEU A 4 39.24 -15.76 -17.38
N ALA A 5 37.97 -16.12 -17.66
CA ALA A 5 36.82 -15.73 -16.88
C ALA A 5 36.98 -16.23 -15.42
N SER A 6 36.80 -15.33 -14.48
CA SER A 6 36.73 -15.66 -13.06
C SER A 6 35.53 -16.56 -12.81
N HIS A 7 35.77 -17.77 -12.32
CA HIS A 7 34.69 -18.66 -11.87
C HIS A 7 33.97 -18.01 -10.70
N ALA A 8 32.68 -17.70 -10.91
CA ALA A 8 31.79 -17.35 -9.82
C ALA A 8 31.70 -18.56 -8.87
N VAL A 9 32.17 -18.37 -7.63
CA VAL A 9 32.05 -19.38 -6.57
C VAL A 9 30.56 -19.54 -6.26
N ILE A 10 29.97 -20.67 -6.62
CA ILE A 10 28.63 -21.04 -6.22
C ILE A 10 28.67 -21.33 -4.71
N PRO A 11 27.92 -20.61 -3.86
CA PRO A 11 27.95 -20.86 -2.43
C PRO A 11 27.45 -22.29 -2.13
N THR A 12 28.18 -22.97 -1.24
CA THR A 12 27.84 -24.35 -0.83
C THR A 12 26.56 -24.34 0.04
N VAL A 13 25.82 -25.43 0.02
CA VAL A 13 24.56 -25.64 0.77
C VAL A 13 24.72 -25.34 2.29
N VAL A 14 25.93 -25.45 2.83
CA VAL A 14 26.26 -25.17 4.24
C VAL A 14 26.27 -23.67 4.53
N ASP A 15 26.61 -22.82 3.56
CA ASP A 15 26.59 -21.35 3.69
C ASP A 15 25.18 -20.76 3.68
N MET A 16 24.21 -21.46 3.12
CA MET A 16 22.81 -21.02 3.06
C MET A 16 22.06 -21.25 4.39
N ALA A 17 22.47 -22.20 5.22
CA ALA A 17 21.77 -22.55 6.47
C ALA A 17 22.00 -21.55 7.62
N ALA A 18 23.02 -20.68 7.54
CA ALA A 18 23.39 -19.72 8.59
C ALA A 18 22.85 -18.31 8.34
N ARG A 19 22.28 -18.01 7.14
CA ARG A 19 21.80 -16.69 6.78
C ARG A 19 20.34 -16.55 7.20
N LYS A 20 20.04 -15.60 8.11
CA LYS A 20 18.63 -15.23 8.38
C LYS A 20 17.94 -14.90 7.06
N ALA A 21 16.76 -15.52 6.82
CA ALA A 21 15.98 -15.28 5.62
C ALA A 21 15.71 -13.77 5.44
N SER A 22 15.98 -13.26 4.25
CA SER A 22 15.69 -11.87 3.91
C SER A 22 14.16 -11.67 3.78
N PRO A 23 13.65 -10.43 3.87
CA PRO A 23 12.23 -10.16 3.57
C PRO A 23 11.79 -10.70 2.20
N VAL A 24 12.67 -10.68 1.20
CA VAL A 24 12.38 -11.22 -0.14
C VAL A 24 12.25 -12.75 -0.10
N ASP A 25 13.10 -13.45 0.65
CA ASP A 25 13.01 -14.89 0.82
C ASP A 25 11.70 -15.30 1.52
N LEU A 26 11.30 -14.53 2.55
CA LEU A 26 10.04 -14.77 3.26
C LEU A 26 8.82 -14.53 2.36
N ILE A 27 8.83 -13.50 1.53
CA ILE A 27 7.78 -13.24 0.54
C ILE A 27 7.74 -14.37 -0.49
N SER A 28 8.89 -14.83 -1.00
CA SER A 28 8.97 -15.93 -1.96
C SER A 28 8.39 -17.22 -1.37
N GLN A 29 8.70 -17.54 -0.11
CA GLN A 29 8.14 -18.67 0.61
C GLN A 29 6.63 -18.55 0.79
N ALA A 30 6.13 -17.36 1.17
CA ALA A 30 4.70 -17.09 1.30
C ALA A 30 3.96 -17.27 -0.03
N ILE A 31 4.52 -16.76 -1.13
CA ILE A 31 3.94 -16.91 -2.48
C ILE A 31 3.90 -18.39 -2.89
N ALA A 32 4.96 -19.16 -2.63
CA ALA A 32 5.02 -20.59 -2.95
C ALA A 32 4.00 -21.41 -2.14
N ALA A 33 3.58 -20.92 -0.98
CA ALA A 33 2.61 -21.57 -0.10
C ALA A 33 1.15 -21.19 -0.41
N PHE A 34 0.87 -20.35 -1.40
CA PHE A 34 -0.49 -19.99 -1.75
C PHE A 34 -1.28 -21.23 -2.20
N PRO A 35 -2.48 -21.46 -1.63
CA PRO A 35 -3.28 -22.65 -1.97
C PRO A 35 -3.90 -22.57 -3.37
N HIS A 36 -3.99 -21.38 -3.92
CA HIS A 36 -4.51 -21.11 -5.27
C HIS A 36 -3.92 -19.81 -5.84
N ARG A 37 -4.14 -19.57 -7.13
CA ARG A 37 -3.83 -18.27 -7.72
C ARG A 37 -4.68 -17.17 -7.06
N PRO A 38 -4.08 -16.11 -6.48
CA PRO A 38 -4.82 -15.05 -5.84
C PRO A 38 -5.82 -14.38 -6.81
N SER A 39 -7.00 -14.07 -6.31
CA SER A 39 -7.92 -13.14 -6.96
C SER A 39 -7.27 -11.76 -7.10
N TRP A 40 -7.83 -10.90 -7.93
CA TRP A 40 -7.32 -9.52 -8.03
C TRP A 40 -7.45 -8.74 -6.72
N ASP A 41 -8.44 -9.03 -5.92
CA ASP A 41 -8.64 -8.41 -4.61
C ASP A 41 -7.56 -8.82 -3.62
N GLU A 42 -7.33 -10.12 -3.51
CA GLU A 42 -6.24 -10.66 -2.69
C GLU A 42 -4.86 -10.15 -3.14
N TYR A 43 -4.63 -10.10 -4.46
CA TYR A 43 -3.37 -9.64 -5.03
C TYR A 43 -3.08 -8.18 -4.69
N PHE A 44 -4.05 -7.27 -4.91
CA PHE A 44 -3.84 -5.85 -4.64
C PHE A 44 -3.86 -5.52 -3.15
N MET A 45 -4.61 -6.27 -2.33
CA MET A 45 -4.55 -6.11 -0.89
C MET A 45 -3.22 -6.62 -0.32
N ALA A 46 -2.68 -7.73 -0.83
CA ALA A 46 -1.34 -8.20 -0.47
C ALA A 46 -0.26 -7.16 -0.87
N MET A 47 -0.40 -6.54 -2.03
CA MET A 47 0.47 -5.44 -2.46
C MET A 47 0.36 -4.24 -1.53
N ALA A 48 -0.84 -3.83 -1.11
CA ALA A 48 -1.03 -2.75 -0.14
C ALA A 48 -0.37 -3.08 1.21
N LYS A 49 -0.49 -4.32 1.69
CA LYS A 49 0.19 -4.79 2.92
C LYS A 49 1.72 -4.77 2.76
N LEU A 50 2.25 -5.17 1.60
CA LEU A 50 3.69 -5.09 1.33
C LEU A 50 4.17 -3.62 1.32
N ILE A 51 3.41 -2.73 0.71
CA ILE A 51 3.71 -1.30 0.68
C ILE A 51 3.67 -0.71 2.10
N ALA A 52 2.71 -1.12 2.93
CA ALA A 52 2.61 -0.72 4.33
C ALA A 52 3.88 -1.05 5.14
N SER A 53 4.62 -2.11 4.76
CA SER A 53 5.88 -2.47 5.44
C SER A 53 6.97 -1.40 5.32
N ARG A 54 6.82 -0.43 4.43
CA ARG A 54 7.71 0.73 4.30
C ARG A 54 7.35 1.87 5.23
N SER A 55 6.22 1.79 5.91
CA SER A 55 5.83 2.80 6.89
C SER A 55 6.88 2.94 8.00
N ASN A 56 7.17 4.16 8.36
CA ASN A 56 7.99 4.51 9.52
C ASN A 56 7.15 5.22 10.61
N CYS A 57 5.83 5.11 10.55
CA CYS A 57 4.93 5.57 11.59
C CYS A 57 4.97 4.57 12.76
N GLU A 58 5.25 5.07 13.97
CA GLU A 58 5.36 4.25 15.17
C GLU A 58 4.01 3.68 15.64
N ARG A 59 2.91 4.24 15.15
CA ARG A 59 1.57 3.94 15.64
C ARG A 59 0.87 2.85 14.82
N LEU A 60 0.91 2.93 13.50
CA LEU A 60 0.19 2.04 12.58
C LEU A 60 0.84 2.05 11.20
N ASN A 61 0.99 0.89 10.59
CA ASN A 61 1.51 0.75 9.23
C ASN A 61 0.35 0.60 8.25
N VAL A 62 0.12 1.63 7.45
CA VAL A 62 -0.95 1.65 6.45
C VAL A 62 -0.35 1.71 5.05
N GLY A 63 -0.95 0.97 4.13
CA GLY A 63 -0.63 1.00 2.70
C GLY A 63 -1.87 1.23 1.86
N CYS A 64 -1.69 1.95 0.76
CA CYS A 64 -2.72 2.22 -0.24
C CYS A 64 -2.18 1.92 -1.63
N VAL A 65 -2.98 1.22 -2.44
CA VAL A 65 -2.72 0.94 -3.85
C VAL A 65 -3.93 1.40 -4.66
N ILE A 66 -3.71 2.21 -5.68
CA ILE A 66 -4.76 2.69 -6.60
C ILE A 66 -4.58 1.99 -7.94
N VAL A 67 -5.65 1.36 -8.43
CA VAL A 67 -5.65 0.60 -9.68
C VAL A 67 -6.78 1.03 -10.59
N THR A 68 -6.57 0.89 -11.90
CA THR A 68 -7.62 1.17 -12.89
C THR A 68 -8.79 0.20 -12.78
N SER A 69 -9.99 0.69 -13.12
CA SER A 69 -11.22 -0.09 -13.29
C SER A 69 -11.63 -0.18 -14.77
N GLY A 70 -12.82 -0.71 -15.03
CA GLY A 70 -13.40 -0.76 -16.38
C GLY A 70 -12.62 -1.64 -17.36
N GLU A 71 -12.53 -1.22 -18.62
CA GLU A 71 -11.91 -2.01 -19.70
C GLU A 71 -10.42 -2.23 -19.49
N ARG A 72 -9.70 -1.24 -18.97
CA ARG A 72 -8.25 -1.32 -18.66
C ARG A 72 -7.99 -1.65 -17.19
N ARG A 73 -8.88 -2.41 -16.56
CA ARG A 73 -8.81 -2.75 -15.14
C ARG A 73 -7.48 -3.42 -14.74
N ASN A 74 -7.23 -3.38 -13.42
CA ASN A 74 -6.12 -4.09 -12.78
C ASN A 74 -4.73 -3.59 -13.20
N ARG A 75 -4.58 -2.30 -13.49
CA ARG A 75 -3.28 -1.66 -13.68
C ARG A 75 -2.97 -0.75 -12.51
N LEU A 76 -1.79 -0.89 -11.95
CA LEU A 76 -1.31 -0.02 -10.89
C LEU A 76 -1.17 1.40 -11.42
N VAL A 77 -1.84 2.35 -10.77
CA VAL A 77 -1.78 3.78 -11.07
C VAL A 77 -0.87 4.48 -10.08
N ALA A 78 -1.10 4.28 -8.78
CA ALA A 78 -0.35 4.93 -7.72
C ALA A 78 -0.28 4.04 -6.49
N ALA A 79 0.67 4.33 -5.61
CA ALA A 79 0.77 3.66 -4.33
C ALA A 79 1.34 4.62 -3.27
N GLY A 80 0.99 4.36 -2.01
CA GLY A 80 1.47 5.13 -0.87
C GLY A 80 1.46 4.32 0.42
N TYR A 81 2.32 4.69 1.33
CA TYR A 81 2.31 4.25 2.73
C TYR A 81 2.31 5.47 3.64
N ASN A 82 1.87 5.32 4.87
CA ASN A 82 1.90 6.43 5.81
C ASN A 82 3.34 6.67 6.29
N GLY A 83 3.80 7.91 6.18
CA GLY A 83 5.19 8.23 6.48
C GLY A 83 5.46 9.73 6.57
N TYR A 84 6.61 10.06 7.13
CA TYR A 84 7.08 11.43 7.24
C TYR A 84 7.34 12.05 5.88
N LEU A 85 7.26 13.37 5.79
CA LEU A 85 7.61 14.09 4.56
C LEU A 85 9.09 13.87 4.21
N PRO A 86 9.43 13.75 2.93
CA PRO A 86 10.82 13.64 2.51
C PRO A 86 11.69 14.80 3.03
N GLY A 87 12.85 14.44 3.61
CA GLY A 87 13.80 15.43 4.14
C GLY A 87 13.45 16.00 5.52
N THR A 88 12.35 15.59 6.14
CA THR A 88 12.01 16.01 7.51
C THR A 88 12.53 15.01 8.55
N PRO A 89 12.79 15.46 9.79
CA PRO A 89 13.09 14.55 10.89
C PRO A 89 11.95 13.54 11.11
N HIS A 90 12.28 12.28 11.36
CA HIS A 90 11.33 11.23 11.72
C HIS A 90 11.01 11.33 13.21
N ALA A 91 10.19 12.31 13.59
CA ALA A 91 9.77 12.54 14.96
C ALA A 91 8.24 12.62 15.03
N SER A 92 7.64 11.73 15.80
CA SER A 92 6.19 11.70 16.03
C SER A 92 5.70 13.02 16.66
N ARG A 93 4.57 13.52 16.17
CA ARG A 93 3.90 14.73 16.67
C ARG A 93 2.43 14.44 16.85
N LEU A 94 2.04 14.17 18.08
CA LEU A 94 0.66 13.84 18.41
C LEU A 94 -0.17 15.09 18.70
N ARG A 95 -1.41 15.10 18.20
CA ARG A 95 -2.48 16.01 18.60
C ARG A 95 -3.74 15.18 18.87
N ASP A 96 -4.29 15.27 20.05
CA ASP A 96 -5.47 14.51 20.47
C ASP A 96 -5.33 13.00 20.20
N GLY A 97 -4.13 12.47 20.45
CA GLY A 97 -3.81 11.07 20.22
C GLY A 97 -3.63 10.69 18.74
N HIS A 98 -3.68 11.62 17.80
CA HIS A 98 -3.48 11.37 16.36
C HIS A 98 -2.10 11.86 15.91
N GLU A 99 -1.41 11.04 15.12
CA GLU A 99 -0.13 11.38 14.50
C GLU A 99 -0.34 12.45 13.42
N GLN A 100 0.39 13.58 13.54
CA GLN A 100 0.28 14.73 12.64
C GLN A 100 1.50 14.91 11.73
N ALA A 101 2.63 14.30 12.05
CA ALA A 101 3.86 14.48 11.29
C ALA A 101 3.94 13.53 10.07
N THR A 102 3.12 12.49 10.03
CA THR A 102 3.06 11.56 8.89
C THR A 102 1.93 11.92 7.93
N VAL A 103 2.19 11.85 6.65
CA VAL A 103 1.16 11.86 5.60
C VAL A 103 0.52 10.48 5.56
N HIS A 104 -0.81 10.40 5.47
CA HIS A 104 -1.51 9.12 5.40
C HIS A 104 -1.25 8.41 4.07
N ALA A 105 -1.38 7.09 4.04
CA ALA A 105 -1.10 6.25 2.87
C ALA A 105 -1.92 6.65 1.64
N GLU A 106 -3.20 6.94 1.85
CA GLU A 106 -4.13 7.36 0.81
C GLU A 106 -3.74 8.73 0.24
N GLN A 107 -3.36 9.67 1.11
CA GLN A 107 -2.89 10.99 0.72
C GLN A 107 -1.59 10.90 -0.07
N ASN A 108 -0.65 10.04 0.36
CA ASN A 108 0.58 9.78 -0.36
C ASN A 108 0.33 9.16 -1.73
N ALA A 109 -0.62 8.22 -1.85
CA ALA A 109 -0.98 7.62 -3.14
C ALA A 109 -1.57 8.68 -4.11
N ILE A 110 -2.46 9.57 -3.64
CA ILE A 110 -3.00 10.67 -4.43
C ILE A 110 -1.89 11.66 -4.81
N ALA A 111 -1.01 12.01 -3.87
CA ALA A 111 0.13 12.90 -4.15
C ALA A 111 1.12 12.30 -5.17
N ASP A 112 1.37 10.98 -5.11
CA ASP A 112 2.18 10.25 -6.08
C ASP A 112 1.55 10.32 -7.48
N ALA A 113 0.25 10.05 -7.61
CA ALA A 113 -0.48 10.17 -8.86
C ALA A 113 -0.39 11.60 -9.43
N ALA A 114 -0.64 12.62 -8.59
CA ALA A 114 -0.60 14.01 -8.98
C ALA A 114 0.80 14.44 -9.49
N ARG A 115 1.87 14.04 -8.80
CA ARG A 115 3.26 14.35 -9.20
C ARG A 115 3.64 13.73 -10.55
N ARG A 116 3.02 12.61 -10.91
CA ARG A 116 3.25 11.90 -12.18
C ARG A 116 2.27 12.28 -13.28
N GLY A 117 1.31 13.17 -13.00
CA GLY A 117 0.25 13.53 -13.94
C GLY A 117 -0.68 12.38 -14.29
N SER A 118 -0.82 11.40 -13.39
CA SER A 118 -1.68 10.23 -13.59
C SER A 118 -3.08 10.49 -13.03
N SER A 119 -4.11 10.31 -13.86
CA SER A 119 -5.50 10.37 -13.40
C SER A 119 -5.83 9.16 -12.52
N VAL A 120 -6.57 9.40 -11.45
CA VAL A 120 -7.16 8.36 -10.60
C VAL A 120 -8.69 8.31 -10.74
N GLU A 121 -9.26 9.08 -11.65
CA GLU A 121 -10.69 9.12 -11.94
C GLU A 121 -11.22 7.72 -12.27
N GLY A 122 -12.30 7.32 -11.60
CA GLY A 122 -12.94 6.02 -11.77
C GLY A 122 -12.12 4.82 -11.25
N CYS A 123 -10.98 5.03 -10.60
CA CYS A 123 -10.12 3.97 -10.09
C CYS A 123 -10.66 3.32 -8.82
N VAL A 124 -10.07 2.18 -8.45
CA VAL A 124 -10.29 1.47 -7.18
C VAL A 124 -9.09 1.67 -6.27
N ALA A 125 -9.32 2.08 -5.04
CA ALA A 125 -8.31 2.18 -4.00
C ALA A 125 -8.37 0.96 -3.06
N PHE A 126 -7.28 0.24 -2.92
CA PHE A 126 -7.09 -0.82 -1.93
C PHE A 126 -6.31 -0.25 -0.75
N VAL A 127 -6.90 -0.26 0.44
CA VAL A 127 -6.30 0.29 1.65
C VAL A 127 -6.27 -0.77 2.73
N THR A 128 -5.16 -0.90 3.43
CA THR A 128 -5.03 -1.92 4.48
C THR A 128 -6.03 -1.73 5.62
N HIS A 129 -6.45 -0.48 5.89
CA HIS A 129 -7.36 -0.10 6.97
C HIS A 129 -8.49 0.78 6.44
N PHE A 130 -9.63 0.78 7.14
CA PHE A 130 -10.73 1.68 6.83
C PHE A 130 -10.26 3.15 6.86
N PRO A 131 -10.55 3.97 5.84
CA PRO A 131 -10.01 5.32 5.73
C PRO A 131 -10.58 6.25 6.80
N CYS A 132 -9.76 7.15 7.33
CA CYS A 132 -10.25 8.24 8.16
C CYS A 132 -11.07 9.25 7.32
N ILE A 133 -11.82 10.13 8.00
CA ILE A 133 -12.70 11.09 7.33
C ILE A 133 -11.98 11.99 6.31
N ASN A 134 -10.74 12.39 6.59
CA ASN A 134 -9.98 13.23 5.68
C ASN A 134 -9.52 12.44 4.43
N CYS A 135 -9.07 11.20 4.60
CA CYS A 135 -8.68 10.34 3.49
C CYS A 135 -9.90 9.95 2.63
N ALA A 136 -11.04 9.65 3.25
CA ALA A 136 -12.29 9.37 2.54
C ALA A 136 -12.68 10.54 1.61
N LYS A 137 -12.66 11.77 2.15
CA LYS A 137 -12.97 12.98 1.36
C LYS A 137 -11.98 13.19 0.21
N ILE A 138 -10.68 13.02 0.46
CA ILE A 138 -9.66 13.20 -0.59
C ILE A 138 -9.81 12.16 -1.69
N LEU A 139 -10.04 10.88 -1.34
CA LEU A 139 -10.25 9.82 -2.32
C LEU A 139 -11.49 10.10 -3.17
N ALA A 140 -12.61 10.48 -2.55
CA ALA A 140 -13.84 10.83 -3.26
C ALA A 140 -13.64 12.06 -4.17
N ALA A 141 -13.01 13.12 -3.67
CA ALA A 141 -12.73 14.33 -4.41
C ALA A 141 -11.76 14.10 -5.59
N ALA A 142 -10.88 13.11 -5.50
CA ALA A 142 -10.00 12.71 -6.58
C ALA A 142 -10.66 11.82 -7.63
N GLY A 143 -11.95 11.46 -7.47
CA GLY A 143 -12.74 10.66 -8.41
C GLY A 143 -12.59 9.15 -8.22
N ILE A 144 -12.11 8.67 -7.08
CA ILE A 144 -12.08 7.23 -6.78
C ILE A 144 -13.51 6.68 -6.76
N ALA A 145 -13.78 5.65 -7.55
CA ALA A 145 -15.10 5.03 -7.67
C ALA A 145 -15.38 3.98 -6.58
N GLU A 146 -14.34 3.30 -6.10
CA GLU A 146 -14.50 2.26 -5.08
C GLU A 146 -13.30 2.25 -4.13
N ILE A 147 -13.57 2.06 -2.83
CA ILE A 147 -12.58 1.83 -1.79
C ILE A 147 -12.76 0.42 -1.27
N ARG A 148 -11.71 -0.40 -1.33
CA ARG A 148 -11.63 -1.74 -0.74
C ARG A 148 -10.65 -1.72 0.40
N TYR A 149 -11.09 -2.16 1.58
CA TYR A 149 -10.25 -2.18 2.78
C TYR A 149 -10.26 -3.55 3.44
N HIS A 150 -9.25 -3.81 4.26
CA HIS A 150 -9.12 -5.11 4.94
C HIS A 150 -9.50 -5.01 6.41
N GLU A 151 -8.92 -4.08 7.16
CA GLU A 151 -9.08 -3.99 8.62
C GLU A 151 -9.91 -2.79 9.03
N ASN A 152 -10.84 -3.00 9.96
CA ASN A 152 -11.54 -1.92 10.65
C ASN A 152 -10.61 -1.32 11.72
N TYR A 153 -10.50 0.01 11.71
CA TYR A 153 -9.70 0.72 12.70
C TYR A 153 -10.29 2.12 12.95
N HIS A 154 -10.77 2.35 14.18
CA HIS A 154 -11.32 3.65 14.61
C HIS A 154 -12.23 4.31 13.56
N ASN A 155 -13.23 3.57 13.10
CA ASN A 155 -14.12 4.02 12.04
C ASN A 155 -14.94 5.23 12.50
N ASP A 156 -14.71 6.39 11.87
CA ASP A 156 -15.57 7.55 12.03
C ASP A 156 -16.95 7.24 11.40
N PRO A 157 -18.05 7.33 12.16
CA PRO A 157 -19.38 7.01 11.68
C PRO A 157 -19.87 7.89 10.52
N LEU A 158 -19.23 9.05 10.30
CA LEU A 158 -19.56 9.95 9.18
C LEU A 158 -18.94 9.48 7.84
N VAL A 159 -17.92 8.63 7.84
CA VAL A 159 -17.24 8.21 6.61
C VAL A 159 -18.18 7.47 5.68
N ALA A 160 -18.88 6.46 6.16
CA ALA A 160 -19.76 5.64 5.32
C ALA A 160 -20.91 6.45 4.68
N PRO A 161 -21.65 7.30 5.42
CA PRO A 161 -22.65 8.20 4.82
C PRO A 161 -22.07 9.13 3.76
N ILE A 162 -20.95 9.81 4.04
CA ILE A 162 -20.32 10.76 3.11
C ILE A 162 -19.89 10.04 1.81
N LEU A 163 -19.26 8.88 1.91
CA LEU A 163 -18.85 8.12 0.72
C LEU A 163 -20.05 7.63 -0.08
N LYS A 164 -21.13 7.21 0.59
CA LYS A 164 -22.40 6.83 -0.06
C LYS A 164 -23.00 8.00 -0.82
N ASP A 165 -23.09 9.18 -0.21
CA ASP A 165 -23.63 10.39 -0.82
C ASP A 165 -22.76 10.86 -2.01
N ALA A 166 -21.45 10.64 -1.94
CA ALA A 166 -20.51 10.90 -3.04
C ALA A 166 -20.53 9.82 -4.14
N GLY A 167 -21.34 8.76 -4.02
CA GLY A 167 -21.41 7.66 -4.98
C GLY A 167 -20.21 6.72 -4.98
N VAL A 168 -19.37 6.77 -3.94
CA VAL A 168 -18.19 5.91 -3.79
C VAL A 168 -18.57 4.59 -3.13
N LYS A 169 -18.33 3.48 -3.82
CA LYS A 169 -18.58 2.15 -3.27
C LYS A 169 -17.50 1.81 -2.23
N VAL A 170 -17.91 1.20 -1.12
CA VAL A 170 -17.00 0.76 -0.05
C VAL A 170 -17.20 -0.73 0.21
N THR A 171 -16.13 -1.50 0.19
CA THR A 171 -16.14 -2.96 0.36
C THR A 171 -15.06 -3.37 1.35
N GLN A 172 -15.42 -4.16 2.35
CA GLN A 172 -14.44 -4.86 3.20
C GLN A 172 -14.08 -6.21 2.57
N LEU A 173 -12.78 -6.55 2.54
CA LEU A 173 -12.23 -7.80 2.02
C LEU A 173 -11.89 -8.78 3.13
#